data_99e63a9d8eb2c280fd75b4d0282d76b6
#
_entry.id   99e63a9d8eb2c280fd75b4d0282d76b6
#
_cell.length_a   1.000
_cell.length_b   1.000
_cell.length_c   1.000
_cell.angle_alpha   90.00
_cell.angle_beta   90.00
_cell.angle_gamma   90.00
#
_symmetry.space_group_name_H-M   'P 1'
#
loop_
_entity.id
_entity.type
_entity.pdbx_description
1 polymer ?
#
loop_
_entity_poly.entity_id
_entity_poly.type
_entity_poly.pdbx_seq_one_letter_code
_entity_poly.pdbx_strand_id
1 'polypeptide(L)'
;MFACLALVPFHAGAQPTGAKDSSLQAVPELPYRVVPNFFKFPKGMTPGETSGVAVNSKGHIFLFQRTRPMLAEYDQNGNFVQGLGEGLFSHPHGLRIDADDNLWTTDDGSHLVLKLDPSGNVLLVLGRINTGAEADWLFNKPADVAFGKNGEIYVADGYGNSRVVKFDRNGNYLKSWGKYGLGIGEFNLPHTVAVDRDGRVYVGDRENQRIQIFDSEGNFLRQWTGIGYPYGLVISPDQHVWMTDGGYDRIIELDQEGKILGAFGEPGHQPGQMAWAHFMAIGPDQTIYVADVLNWRFQAFARTAPTGRMAKYIPSARMFWGSAPSVGWASRQTVIPFK
;
A
#
# COMPACT_ATOMS: atom_id res chain seq x y z
N MET A 1 -15.49 24.62 66.99
CA MET A 1 -16.14 24.25 65.70
C MET A 1 -15.19 23.43 64.91
N PHE A 2 -15.32 22.12 64.98
CA PHE A 2 -14.50 21.18 64.20
C PHE A 2 -15.29 20.74 62.97
N ALA A 3 -14.74 20.98 61.78
CA ALA A 3 -15.32 20.52 60.53
C ALA A 3 -14.82 19.11 60.22
N CYS A 4 -15.74 18.15 60.17
CA CYS A 4 -15.49 16.78 59.70
C CYS A 4 -15.36 16.77 58.15
N LEU A 5 -14.18 16.43 57.64
CA LEU A 5 -14.01 16.04 56.25
C LEU A 5 -14.47 14.60 56.07
N ALA A 6 -15.52 14.39 55.27
CA ALA A 6 -15.95 13.06 54.84
C ALA A 6 -15.06 12.59 53.69
N LEU A 7 -14.35 11.48 53.88
CA LEU A 7 -13.63 10.75 52.85
C LEU A 7 -14.63 9.96 51.98
N VAL A 8 -14.73 10.30 50.71
CA VAL A 8 -15.48 9.55 49.71
C VAL A 8 -14.57 8.40 49.19
N PRO A 9 -14.99 7.15 49.23
CA PRO A 9 -14.17 6.06 48.71
C PRO A 9 -14.13 6.11 47.17
N PHE A 10 -12.93 6.17 46.63
CA PHE A 10 -12.66 5.95 45.18
C PHE A 10 -13.05 4.52 44.84
N HIS A 11 -14.09 4.34 44.05
CA HIS A 11 -14.34 3.07 43.36
C HIS A 11 -13.30 2.90 42.27
N ALA A 12 -12.42 1.93 42.44
CA ALA A 12 -11.54 1.46 41.36
C ALA A 12 -12.43 0.83 40.26
N GLY A 13 -12.66 1.59 39.20
CA GLY A 13 -13.32 1.08 38.01
C GLY A 13 -12.52 -0.08 37.42
N ALA A 14 -13.17 -1.22 37.26
CA ALA A 14 -12.61 -2.38 36.60
C ALA A 14 -12.07 -1.97 35.22
N GLN A 15 -10.78 -2.20 34.98
CA GLN A 15 -10.19 -2.06 33.66
C GLN A 15 -10.95 -2.99 32.69
N PRO A 16 -11.30 -2.53 31.47
CA PRO A 16 -11.88 -3.42 30.49
C PRO A 16 -10.88 -4.52 30.21
N THR A 17 -11.28 -5.74 30.45
CA THR A 17 -10.54 -6.95 30.06
C THR A 17 -10.28 -6.85 28.55
N GLY A 18 -8.99 -6.76 28.16
CA GLY A 18 -8.57 -6.54 26.79
C GLY A 18 -9.30 -7.48 25.84
N ALA A 19 -9.99 -6.90 24.88
CA ALA A 19 -10.48 -7.65 23.74
C ALA A 19 -9.26 -8.37 23.14
N LYS A 20 -9.32 -9.69 23.06
CA LYS A 20 -8.31 -10.48 22.34
C LYS A 20 -8.28 -9.93 20.92
N ASP A 21 -7.14 -9.41 20.52
CA ASP A 21 -6.91 -8.91 19.17
C ASP A 21 -7.19 -10.07 18.20
N SER A 22 -8.32 -10.01 17.50
CA SER A 22 -8.77 -11.06 16.59
C SER A 22 -7.90 -11.18 15.35
N SER A 23 -7.02 -10.19 15.09
CA SER A 23 -6.02 -10.24 13.99
C SER A 23 -4.96 -11.34 14.22
N LEU A 24 -5.00 -11.98 15.37
CA LEU A 24 -4.00 -12.91 15.87
C LEU A 24 -4.41 -14.39 15.72
N GLN A 25 -5.37 -14.69 14.86
CA GLN A 25 -5.73 -16.09 14.60
C GLN A 25 -4.59 -16.82 13.89
N ALA A 26 -4.29 -18.03 14.35
CA ALA A 26 -3.42 -18.93 13.64
C ALA A 26 -4.07 -19.26 12.28
N VAL A 27 -3.41 -18.89 11.19
CA VAL A 27 -3.90 -19.12 9.82
C VAL A 27 -2.94 -20.05 9.07
N PRO A 28 -3.37 -20.77 8.02
CA PRO A 28 -2.49 -21.58 7.21
C PRO A 28 -1.29 -20.78 6.68
N GLU A 29 -0.10 -21.40 6.70
CA GLU A 29 1.07 -20.83 6.03
C GLU A 29 0.90 -21.00 4.51
N LEU A 30 0.89 -19.88 3.79
CA LEU A 30 0.87 -19.91 2.33
C LEU A 30 2.22 -20.45 1.81
N PRO A 31 2.19 -21.27 0.73
CA PRO A 31 3.36 -21.96 0.23
C PRO A 31 4.25 -21.08 -0.62
N TYR A 32 4.80 -20.02 -0.05
CA TYR A 32 5.69 -19.09 -0.72
C TYR A 32 7.07 -19.10 -0.06
N ARG A 33 8.10 -19.02 -0.89
CA ARG A 33 9.50 -18.94 -0.44
C ARG A 33 10.24 -17.85 -1.21
N VAL A 34 11.06 -17.11 -0.50
CA VAL A 34 11.91 -16.08 -1.13
C VAL A 34 12.83 -16.70 -2.16
N VAL A 35 12.97 -16.02 -3.30
CA VAL A 35 13.98 -16.32 -4.32
C VAL A 35 15.17 -15.39 -4.04
N PRO A 36 16.27 -15.90 -3.48
CA PRO A 36 17.40 -15.06 -3.12
C PRO A 36 18.01 -14.39 -4.35
N ASN A 37 18.36 -13.10 -4.21
CA ASN A 37 19.06 -12.32 -5.26
C ASN A 37 18.30 -12.34 -6.61
N PHE A 38 16.99 -12.34 -6.58
CA PHE A 38 16.18 -12.35 -7.80
C PHE A 38 16.49 -11.14 -8.69
N PHE A 39 16.42 -9.93 -8.13
CA PHE A 39 16.72 -8.70 -8.89
C PHE A 39 18.24 -8.48 -9.01
N LYS A 40 18.70 -8.34 -10.24
CA LYS A 40 20.11 -8.14 -10.59
C LYS A 40 20.34 -6.68 -10.93
N PHE A 41 20.74 -5.91 -9.93
CA PHE A 41 21.01 -4.49 -10.08
C PHE A 41 22.29 -4.26 -10.86
N PRO A 42 22.33 -3.31 -11.83
CA PRO A 42 23.56 -2.89 -12.48
C PRO A 42 24.62 -2.43 -11.48
N LYS A 43 25.89 -2.55 -11.86
CA LYS A 43 27.01 -2.07 -11.02
C LYS A 43 26.83 -0.59 -10.68
N GLY A 44 26.85 -0.27 -9.41
CA GLY A 44 26.69 1.10 -8.91
C GLY A 44 25.23 1.52 -8.67
N MET A 45 24.24 0.70 -9.05
CA MET A 45 22.85 0.90 -8.67
C MET A 45 22.60 0.21 -7.33
N THR A 46 22.08 0.95 -6.37
CA THR A 46 21.63 0.42 -5.08
C THR A 46 20.18 0.83 -4.89
N PRO A 47 19.27 -0.09 -4.59
CA PRO A 47 17.90 0.29 -4.23
C PRO A 47 17.94 1.16 -2.97
N GLY A 48 17.08 2.17 -2.94
CA GLY A 48 16.83 2.96 -1.74
C GLY A 48 15.53 2.55 -1.08
N GLU A 49 14.85 3.49 -0.46
CA GLU A 49 13.49 3.25 0.01
C GLU A 49 12.60 2.83 -1.16
N THR A 50 12.12 1.61 -1.09
CA THR A 50 11.24 1.04 -2.12
C THR A 50 9.81 1.43 -1.83
N SER A 51 9.01 1.68 -2.86
CA SER A 51 7.62 2.09 -2.65
C SER A 51 6.63 1.22 -3.38
N GLY A 52 6.77 1.01 -4.68
CA GLY A 52 5.84 0.27 -5.51
C GLY A 52 6.49 -0.81 -6.36
N VAL A 53 5.72 -1.82 -6.71
CA VAL A 53 6.08 -2.86 -7.66
C VAL A 53 4.86 -3.24 -8.48
N ALA A 54 5.04 -3.46 -9.79
CA ALA A 54 3.99 -3.90 -10.69
C ALA A 54 4.55 -4.86 -11.74
N VAL A 55 3.69 -5.68 -12.35
CA VAL A 55 4.06 -6.65 -13.39
C VAL A 55 3.15 -6.45 -14.59
N ASN A 56 3.72 -6.37 -15.79
CA ASN A 56 2.94 -6.23 -17.00
C ASN A 56 2.50 -7.59 -17.58
N SER A 57 1.72 -7.56 -18.67
CA SER A 57 1.19 -8.76 -19.35
C SER A 57 2.28 -9.71 -19.88
N LYS A 58 3.49 -9.19 -20.10
CA LYS A 58 4.67 -9.95 -20.60
C LYS A 58 5.51 -10.53 -19.47
N GLY A 59 5.13 -10.28 -18.20
CA GLY A 59 5.90 -10.71 -17.02
C GLY A 59 7.10 -9.84 -16.70
N HIS A 60 7.26 -8.67 -17.34
CA HIS A 60 8.27 -7.70 -16.92
C HIS A 60 7.85 -7.03 -15.60
N ILE A 61 8.82 -6.80 -14.74
CA ILE A 61 8.61 -6.27 -13.40
C ILE A 61 9.09 -4.83 -13.36
N PHE A 62 8.26 -3.94 -12.87
CA PHE A 62 8.56 -2.53 -12.70
C PHE A 62 8.71 -2.23 -11.21
N LEU A 63 9.83 -1.62 -10.85
CA LEU A 63 10.18 -1.26 -9.49
C LEU A 63 10.15 0.26 -9.33
N PHE A 64 9.48 0.74 -8.29
CA PHE A 64 9.35 2.16 -8.00
C PHE A 64 9.98 2.45 -6.64
N GLN A 65 10.95 3.36 -6.62
CA GLN A 65 11.81 3.60 -5.47
C GLN A 65 12.26 5.07 -5.39
N ARG A 66 12.80 5.48 -4.25
CA ARG A 66 13.21 6.87 -4.00
C ARG A 66 14.67 7.16 -4.33
N THR A 67 15.37 6.22 -4.97
CA THR A 67 16.72 6.41 -5.55
C THR A 67 16.66 6.26 -7.07
N ARG A 68 17.62 6.84 -7.78
CA ARG A 68 17.64 6.78 -9.26
C ARG A 68 18.18 5.45 -9.78
N PRO A 69 17.61 4.92 -10.88
CA PRO A 69 16.36 5.37 -11.50
C PRO A 69 15.17 5.13 -10.57
N MET A 70 14.28 6.12 -10.45
CA MET A 70 13.12 6.00 -9.55
C MET A 70 12.10 5.00 -10.05
N LEU A 71 11.95 4.85 -11.36
CA LEU A 71 11.18 3.80 -12.01
C LEU A 71 12.12 2.98 -12.87
N ALA A 72 12.15 1.66 -12.65
CA ALA A 72 13.05 0.75 -13.33
C ALA A 72 12.30 -0.50 -13.82
N GLU A 73 12.59 -0.93 -15.04
CA GLU A 73 12.07 -2.14 -15.66
C GLU A 73 13.08 -3.27 -15.54
N TYR A 74 12.58 -4.45 -15.18
CA TYR A 74 13.32 -5.72 -15.14
C TYR A 74 12.59 -6.76 -15.98
N ASP A 75 13.33 -7.67 -16.60
CA ASP A 75 12.74 -8.81 -17.28
C ASP A 75 12.18 -9.84 -16.27
N GLN A 76 11.48 -10.85 -16.77
CA GLN A 76 10.89 -11.94 -15.96
C GLN A 76 11.91 -12.75 -15.15
N ASN A 77 13.22 -12.61 -15.43
CA ASN A 77 14.31 -13.29 -14.74
C ASN A 77 15.03 -12.35 -13.74
N GLY A 78 14.50 -11.14 -13.55
CA GLY A 78 15.05 -10.13 -12.65
C GLY A 78 16.30 -9.43 -13.20
N ASN A 79 16.58 -9.49 -14.50
CA ASN A 79 17.66 -8.71 -15.11
C ASN A 79 17.15 -7.30 -15.39
N PHE A 80 17.96 -6.30 -15.07
CA PHE A 80 17.65 -4.90 -15.37
C PHE A 80 17.55 -4.67 -16.88
N VAL A 81 16.50 -4.00 -17.31
CA VAL A 81 16.26 -3.60 -18.70
C VAL A 81 16.58 -2.13 -18.88
N GLN A 82 15.91 -1.25 -18.16
CA GLN A 82 16.06 0.21 -18.31
C GLN A 82 15.50 0.98 -17.11
N GLY A 83 15.92 2.25 -17.01
CA GLY A 83 15.25 3.25 -16.19
C GLY A 83 14.24 4.04 -17.02
N LEU A 84 13.13 4.44 -16.42
CA LEU A 84 12.04 5.15 -17.08
C LEU A 84 11.69 6.45 -16.33
N GLY A 85 11.11 7.43 -17.04
CA GLY A 85 10.52 8.62 -16.45
C GLY A 85 11.52 9.47 -15.66
N GLU A 86 12.77 9.61 -16.14
CA GLU A 86 13.77 10.43 -15.46
C GLU A 86 13.29 11.87 -15.29
N GLY A 87 13.38 12.40 -14.07
CA GLY A 87 12.96 13.76 -13.72
C GLY A 87 11.45 13.95 -13.52
N LEU A 88 10.63 12.91 -13.69
CA LEU A 88 9.18 13.01 -13.51
C LEU A 88 8.75 12.95 -12.03
N PHE A 89 9.55 12.34 -11.16
CA PHE A 89 9.13 11.98 -9.82
C PHE A 89 9.88 12.79 -8.76
N SER A 90 9.17 13.12 -7.69
CA SER A 90 9.68 13.81 -6.50
C SER A 90 9.78 12.86 -5.30
N HIS A 91 8.70 12.14 -5.01
CA HIS A 91 8.63 11.17 -3.93
C HIS A 91 7.72 10.00 -4.35
N PRO A 92 8.29 9.00 -5.04
CA PRO A 92 7.56 7.81 -5.51
C PRO A 92 6.74 7.14 -4.43
N HIS A 93 5.48 6.75 -4.76
CA HIS A 93 4.64 6.03 -3.83
C HIS A 93 3.96 4.79 -4.44
N GLY A 94 2.81 4.90 -5.10
CA GLY A 94 2.11 3.78 -5.72
C GLY A 94 2.53 3.55 -7.18
N LEU A 95 2.54 2.28 -7.59
CA LEU A 95 2.78 1.86 -8.97
C LEU A 95 1.77 0.78 -9.35
N ARG A 96 1.06 0.99 -10.46
CA ARG A 96 0.09 0.04 -11.03
C ARG A 96 0.30 -0.04 -12.54
N ILE A 97 -0.25 -1.10 -13.13
CA ILE A 97 -0.26 -1.29 -14.58
C ILE A 97 -1.70 -1.56 -15.00
N ASP A 98 -2.17 -0.86 -16.04
CA ASP A 98 -3.51 -1.07 -16.58
C ASP A 98 -3.55 -2.22 -17.61
N ALA A 99 -4.74 -2.55 -18.12
CA ALA A 99 -4.94 -3.64 -19.05
C ALA A 99 -4.24 -3.44 -20.43
N ASP A 100 -3.83 -2.23 -20.73
CA ASP A 100 -3.10 -1.85 -21.95
C ASP A 100 -1.58 -1.79 -21.70
N ASP A 101 -1.09 -2.33 -20.58
CA ASP A 101 0.30 -2.27 -20.12
C ASP A 101 0.84 -0.86 -19.83
N ASN A 102 -0.02 0.16 -19.70
CA ASN A 102 0.44 1.48 -19.28
C ASN A 102 0.77 1.51 -17.79
N LEU A 103 1.82 2.23 -17.45
CA LEU A 103 2.28 2.42 -16.09
C LEU A 103 1.52 3.58 -15.44
N TRP A 104 1.02 3.36 -14.25
CA TRP A 104 0.38 4.40 -13.45
C TRP A 104 1.11 4.57 -12.14
N THR A 105 1.50 5.81 -11.87
CA THR A 105 2.27 6.16 -10.68
C THR A 105 1.54 7.19 -9.85
N THR A 106 1.61 7.05 -8.54
CA THR A 106 1.28 8.13 -7.61
C THR A 106 2.58 8.69 -7.03
N ASP A 107 2.67 10.01 -6.95
CA ASP A 107 3.80 10.70 -6.35
C ASP A 107 3.26 11.66 -5.28
N ASP A 108 3.51 11.31 -4.02
CA ASP A 108 3.00 12.06 -2.87
C ASP A 108 3.81 13.32 -2.57
N GLY A 109 5.00 13.45 -3.14
CA GLY A 109 5.80 14.67 -3.07
C GLY A 109 5.33 15.74 -4.04
N SER A 110 5.04 15.37 -5.28
CA SER A 110 4.55 16.30 -6.33
C SER A 110 3.03 16.46 -6.35
N HIS A 111 2.28 15.63 -5.61
CA HIS A 111 0.81 15.56 -5.59
C HIS A 111 0.18 15.13 -6.93
N LEU A 112 0.86 14.27 -7.68
CA LEU A 112 0.44 13.84 -9.00
C LEU A 112 0.09 12.36 -9.07
N VAL A 113 -0.81 12.06 -10.01
CA VAL A 113 -0.98 10.71 -10.58
C VAL A 113 -0.64 10.81 -12.06
N LEU A 114 0.30 9.99 -12.53
CA LEU A 114 0.74 9.97 -13.91
C LEU A 114 0.38 8.64 -14.58
N LYS A 115 -0.12 8.71 -15.81
CA LYS A 115 -0.17 7.57 -16.72
C LYS A 115 0.99 7.70 -17.71
N LEU A 116 1.78 6.64 -17.84
CA LEU A 116 2.90 6.56 -18.78
C LEU A 116 2.65 5.40 -19.74
N ASP A 117 3.11 5.54 -20.98
CA ASP A 117 3.20 4.39 -21.88
C ASP A 117 4.31 3.42 -21.39
N PRO A 118 4.40 2.19 -21.95
CA PRO A 118 5.45 1.25 -21.57
C PRO A 118 6.89 1.74 -21.82
N SER A 119 7.07 2.81 -22.60
CA SER A 119 8.37 3.44 -22.84
C SER A 119 8.68 4.58 -21.87
N GLY A 120 7.76 4.91 -20.96
CA GLY A 120 7.91 5.96 -19.97
C GLY A 120 7.48 7.35 -20.40
N ASN A 121 6.82 7.50 -21.57
CA ASN A 121 6.28 8.78 -22.01
C ASN A 121 4.96 9.09 -21.30
N VAL A 122 4.76 10.32 -20.86
CA VAL A 122 3.54 10.75 -20.16
C VAL A 122 2.35 10.82 -21.12
N LEU A 123 1.30 10.06 -20.82
CA LEU A 123 0.03 10.03 -21.55
C LEU A 123 -1.06 10.87 -20.86
N LEU A 124 -1.06 10.90 -19.52
CA LEU A 124 -2.06 11.64 -18.73
C LEU A 124 -1.42 12.14 -17.42
N VAL A 125 -1.81 13.33 -17.02
CA VAL A 125 -1.46 13.93 -15.73
C VAL A 125 -2.75 14.25 -14.98
N LEU A 126 -2.92 13.71 -13.78
CA LEU A 126 -3.96 14.10 -12.86
C LEU A 126 -3.33 14.83 -11.66
N GLY A 127 -3.98 15.89 -11.20
CA GLY A 127 -3.46 16.77 -10.17
C GLY A 127 -2.67 17.96 -10.73
N ARG A 128 -2.02 18.69 -9.85
CA ARG A 128 -1.17 19.83 -10.20
C ARG A 128 0.11 19.76 -9.39
N ILE A 129 1.24 19.85 -10.09
CA ILE A 129 2.56 19.75 -9.48
C ILE A 129 2.73 20.72 -8.31
N ASN A 130 3.22 20.21 -7.19
CA ASN A 130 3.49 20.95 -5.94
C ASN A 130 2.26 21.72 -5.41
N THR A 131 1.04 21.26 -5.72
CA THR A 131 -0.20 21.88 -5.26
C THR A 131 -1.05 20.86 -4.54
N GLY A 132 -0.84 20.73 -3.24
CA GLY A 132 -1.66 19.88 -2.37
C GLY A 132 -2.95 20.58 -1.95
N ALA A 133 -4.10 20.02 -2.34
CA ALA A 133 -5.41 20.56 -1.96
C ALA A 133 -6.50 19.48 -2.03
N GLU A 134 -7.63 19.76 -1.39
CA GLU A 134 -8.86 19.00 -1.55
C GLU A 134 -9.78 19.74 -2.54
N ALA A 135 -9.74 19.33 -3.80
CA ALA A 135 -10.61 19.82 -4.86
C ALA A 135 -10.87 18.71 -5.88
N ASP A 136 -11.80 18.91 -6.81
CA ASP A 136 -12.27 17.88 -7.74
C ASP A 136 -11.15 17.19 -8.52
N TRP A 137 -10.15 17.95 -8.94
CA TRP A 137 -9.05 17.47 -9.77
C TRP A 137 -7.67 17.64 -9.12
N LEU A 138 -7.59 18.08 -7.86
CA LEU A 138 -6.35 18.18 -7.10
C LEU A 138 -6.28 17.06 -6.08
N PHE A 139 -5.08 16.70 -5.70
CA PHE A 139 -4.81 15.75 -4.63
C PHE A 139 -3.95 16.40 -3.54
N ASN A 140 -3.93 15.77 -2.38
CA ASN A 140 -2.96 16.10 -1.36
C ASN A 140 -2.23 14.83 -0.92
N LYS A 141 -1.13 14.52 -1.62
CA LYS A 141 -0.32 13.31 -1.43
C LYS A 141 -1.11 12.03 -1.73
N PRO A 142 -1.46 11.78 -3.00
CA PRO A 142 -2.18 10.58 -3.42
C PRO A 142 -1.32 9.33 -3.16
N ALA A 143 -1.96 8.28 -2.63
CA ALA A 143 -1.28 7.07 -2.20
C ALA A 143 -1.31 5.96 -3.27
N ASP A 144 -2.44 5.70 -3.91
CA ASP A 144 -2.62 4.58 -4.83
C ASP A 144 -3.66 4.88 -5.91
N VAL A 145 -3.68 4.06 -6.97
CA VAL A 145 -4.63 4.15 -8.08
C VAL A 145 -5.11 2.75 -8.49
N ALA A 146 -6.37 2.63 -8.88
CA ALA A 146 -6.95 1.39 -9.43
C ALA A 146 -7.91 1.69 -10.57
N PHE A 147 -8.29 0.66 -11.33
CA PHE A 147 -9.06 0.80 -12.58
C PHE A 147 -10.34 -0.03 -12.53
N GLY A 148 -11.44 0.59 -12.94
CA GLY A 148 -12.69 -0.08 -13.18
C GLY A 148 -12.73 -0.76 -14.56
N LYS A 149 -13.71 -1.61 -14.77
CA LYS A 149 -13.85 -2.42 -16.01
C LYS A 149 -14.07 -1.60 -17.29
N ASN A 150 -14.57 -0.37 -17.18
CA ASN A 150 -14.77 0.52 -18.33
C ASN A 150 -13.62 1.55 -18.44
N GLY A 151 -12.57 1.40 -17.66
CA GLY A 151 -11.42 2.29 -17.61
C GLY A 151 -11.58 3.45 -16.63
N GLU A 152 -12.58 3.42 -15.74
CA GLU A 152 -12.67 4.39 -14.64
C GLU A 152 -11.40 4.32 -13.78
N ILE A 153 -10.99 5.47 -13.28
CA ILE A 153 -9.79 5.63 -12.46
C ILE A 153 -10.22 5.99 -11.05
N TYR A 154 -9.76 5.22 -10.08
CA TYR A 154 -9.98 5.47 -8.65
C TYR A 154 -8.66 5.80 -7.99
N VAL A 155 -8.57 6.94 -7.33
CA VAL A 155 -7.36 7.41 -6.63
C VAL A 155 -7.63 7.45 -5.12
N ALA A 156 -6.81 6.75 -4.36
CA ALA A 156 -6.76 6.88 -2.91
C ALA A 156 -5.95 8.15 -2.56
N ASP A 157 -6.64 9.22 -2.23
CA ASP A 157 -6.06 10.52 -1.86
C ASP A 157 -5.95 10.61 -0.34
N GLY A 158 -4.93 9.91 0.21
CA GLY A 158 -4.95 9.48 1.61
C GLY A 158 -3.99 10.16 2.56
N TYR A 159 -2.80 10.61 2.14
CA TYR A 159 -1.80 11.15 3.08
C TYR A 159 -2.10 12.57 3.56
N GLY A 160 -2.69 13.39 2.71
CA GLY A 160 -3.06 14.75 3.08
C GLY A 160 -4.56 15.00 3.10
N ASN A 161 -5.31 14.17 2.38
CA ASN A 161 -6.77 14.11 2.38
C ASN A 161 -7.23 12.74 2.94
N SER A 162 -8.53 12.49 2.97
CA SER A 162 -9.10 11.23 3.49
C SER A 162 -10.25 10.76 2.60
N ARG A 163 -9.98 10.59 1.29
CA ARG A 163 -11.02 10.31 0.30
C ARG A 163 -10.54 9.39 -0.82
N VAL A 164 -11.50 8.88 -1.58
CA VAL A 164 -11.28 8.27 -2.90
C VAL A 164 -11.85 9.22 -3.95
N VAL A 165 -11.12 9.44 -5.03
CA VAL A 165 -11.55 10.27 -6.16
C VAL A 165 -11.72 9.39 -7.38
N LYS A 166 -12.86 9.52 -8.07
CA LYS A 166 -13.20 8.78 -9.29
C LYS A 166 -13.13 9.70 -10.50
N PHE A 167 -12.46 9.22 -11.55
CA PHE A 167 -12.40 9.85 -12.87
C PHE A 167 -12.91 8.89 -13.94
N ASP A 168 -13.28 9.43 -15.09
CA ASP A 168 -13.48 8.63 -16.30
C ASP A 168 -12.12 8.19 -16.88
N ARG A 169 -12.15 7.36 -17.94
CA ARG A 169 -10.95 6.87 -18.64
C ARG A 169 -10.06 7.98 -19.24
N ASN A 170 -10.62 9.17 -19.46
CA ASN A 170 -9.92 10.31 -20.05
C ASN A 170 -9.36 11.25 -18.98
N GLY A 171 -9.58 10.97 -17.70
CA GLY A 171 -9.16 11.80 -16.58
C GLY A 171 -10.11 12.93 -16.23
N ASN A 172 -11.36 12.91 -16.72
CA ASN A 172 -12.37 13.86 -16.28
C ASN A 172 -12.91 13.45 -14.91
N TYR A 173 -12.97 14.39 -13.98
CA TYR A 173 -13.54 14.17 -12.67
C TYR A 173 -15.00 13.73 -12.74
N LEU A 174 -15.35 12.72 -12.00
CA LEU A 174 -16.73 12.22 -11.87
C LEU A 174 -17.28 12.51 -10.49
N LYS A 175 -16.57 12.10 -9.45
CA LYS A 175 -16.98 12.29 -8.04
C LYS A 175 -15.85 11.96 -7.07
N SER A 176 -16.09 12.25 -5.80
CA SER A 176 -15.27 11.74 -4.70
C SER A 176 -16.14 11.38 -3.51
N TRP A 177 -15.61 10.52 -2.63
CA TRP A 177 -16.26 10.19 -1.36
C TRP A 177 -15.24 9.94 -0.28
N GLY A 178 -15.66 10.09 0.96
CA GLY A 178 -14.82 9.95 2.13
C GLY A 178 -14.47 11.29 2.77
N LYS A 179 -14.15 11.22 4.04
CA LYS A 179 -13.59 12.28 4.88
C LYS A 179 -12.84 11.64 6.03
N TYR A 180 -12.07 12.42 6.76
CA TYR A 180 -11.39 11.91 7.95
C TYR A 180 -12.38 11.41 9.02
N GLY A 181 -12.13 10.21 9.56
CA GLY A 181 -12.89 9.65 10.66
C GLY A 181 -12.83 8.13 10.77
N LEU A 182 -13.67 7.59 11.67
CA LEU A 182 -13.73 6.16 12.01
C LEU A 182 -15.04 5.49 11.55
N GLY A 183 -16.01 6.27 11.13
CA GLY A 183 -17.33 5.79 10.70
C GLY A 183 -17.31 5.09 9.33
N ILE A 184 -18.49 4.63 8.92
CA ILE A 184 -18.71 4.09 7.56
C ILE A 184 -18.54 5.21 6.55
N GLY A 185 -17.72 4.95 5.49
CA GLY A 185 -17.40 5.95 4.48
C GLY A 185 -16.45 7.05 4.97
N GLU A 186 -15.94 6.97 6.20
CA GLU A 186 -14.87 7.82 6.69
C GLU A 186 -13.56 7.05 6.67
N PHE A 187 -12.42 7.74 6.52
CA PHE A 187 -11.11 7.12 6.41
C PHE A 187 -10.10 7.81 7.32
N ASN A 188 -9.14 7.03 7.80
CA ASN A 188 -7.91 7.53 8.39
C ASN A 188 -6.74 6.98 7.59
N LEU A 189 -6.32 7.74 6.59
CA LEU A 189 -5.32 7.38 5.61
C LEU A 189 -5.75 6.21 4.70
N PRO A 190 -6.67 6.46 3.72
CA PRO A 190 -6.94 5.52 2.65
C PRO A 190 -5.67 5.35 1.81
N HIS A 191 -4.93 4.26 2.08
CA HIS A 191 -3.57 4.07 1.56
C HIS A 191 -3.52 3.30 0.26
N THR A 192 -4.48 2.42 0.04
CA THR A 192 -4.54 1.57 -1.16
C THR A 192 -5.96 1.42 -1.64
N VAL A 193 -6.11 1.22 -2.93
CA VAL A 193 -7.41 0.97 -3.58
C VAL A 193 -7.26 -0.16 -4.60
N ALA A 194 -8.26 -1.03 -4.68
CA ALA A 194 -8.35 -2.07 -5.70
C ALA A 194 -9.79 -2.21 -6.19
N VAL A 195 -9.97 -2.71 -7.40
CA VAL A 195 -11.31 -2.92 -7.99
C VAL A 195 -11.39 -4.36 -8.49
N ASP A 196 -12.45 -5.07 -8.13
CA ASP A 196 -12.69 -6.43 -8.61
C ASP A 196 -13.46 -6.46 -9.94
N ARG A 197 -13.64 -7.68 -10.49
CA ARG A 197 -14.34 -7.84 -11.77
C ARG A 197 -15.79 -7.42 -11.75
N ASP A 198 -16.42 -7.38 -10.57
CA ASP A 198 -17.81 -6.97 -10.40
C ASP A 198 -17.94 -5.45 -10.24
N GLY A 199 -16.81 -4.73 -10.19
CA GLY A 199 -16.71 -3.29 -10.04
C GLY A 199 -16.82 -2.82 -8.59
N ARG A 200 -16.64 -3.72 -7.61
CA ARG A 200 -16.55 -3.32 -6.20
C ARG A 200 -15.19 -2.70 -5.94
N VAL A 201 -15.20 -1.58 -5.21
CA VAL A 201 -14.02 -0.79 -4.87
C VAL A 201 -13.61 -1.09 -3.43
N TYR A 202 -12.44 -1.67 -3.26
CA TYR A 202 -11.85 -2.02 -1.97
C TYR A 202 -10.87 -0.93 -1.56
N VAL A 203 -11.10 -0.30 -0.43
CA VAL A 203 -10.27 0.79 0.10
C VAL A 203 -9.59 0.32 1.37
N GLY A 204 -8.27 0.26 1.34
CA GLY A 204 -7.45 -0.03 2.51
C GLY A 204 -7.33 1.20 3.40
N ASP A 205 -8.15 1.25 4.45
CA ASP A 205 -8.22 2.31 5.46
C ASP A 205 -7.18 2.02 6.56
N ARG A 206 -5.91 2.37 6.24
CA ARG A 206 -4.71 1.85 6.88
C ARG A 206 -4.69 2.07 8.39
N GLU A 207 -4.84 3.31 8.84
CA GLU A 207 -4.74 3.63 10.27
C GLU A 207 -5.98 3.17 11.06
N ASN A 208 -7.09 2.91 10.38
CA ASN A 208 -8.27 2.28 10.95
C ASN A 208 -8.21 0.74 10.90
N GLN A 209 -7.15 0.15 10.35
CA GLN A 209 -6.90 -1.29 10.30
C GLN A 209 -8.06 -2.08 9.71
N ARG A 210 -8.61 -1.58 8.60
CA ARG A 210 -9.77 -2.19 7.93
C ARG A 210 -9.72 -2.01 6.42
N ILE A 211 -10.48 -2.82 5.72
CA ILE A 211 -10.85 -2.59 4.33
C ILE A 211 -12.32 -2.23 4.29
N GLN A 212 -12.67 -1.11 3.66
CA GLN A 212 -14.06 -0.79 3.34
C GLN A 212 -14.32 -1.07 1.87
N ILE A 213 -15.46 -1.68 1.57
CA ILE A 213 -15.86 -2.07 0.22
C ILE A 213 -17.08 -1.24 -0.19
N PHE A 214 -17.00 -0.68 -1.39
CA PHE A 214 -18.01 0.18 -2.00
C PHE A 214 -18.44 -0.39 -3.36
N ASP A 215 -19.60 0.01 -3.85
CA ASP A 215 -19.90 -0.14 -5.27
C ASP A 215 -19.09 0.88 -6.11
N SER A 216 -19.24 0.80 -7.43
CA SER A 216 -18.54 1.72 -8.35
C SER A 216 -18.97 3.18 -8.18
N GLU A 217 -20.07 3.44 -7.49
CA GLU A 217 -20.58 4.78 -7.21
C GLU A 217 -20.22 5.29 -5.81
N GLY A 218 -19.40 4.54 -5.06
CA GLY A 218 -18.95 4.93 -3.74
C GLY A 218 -19.99 4.72 -2.64
N ASN A 219 -21.07 3.95 -2.90
CA ASN A 219 -21.98 3.54 -1.86
C ASN A 219 -21.37 2.40 -1.05
N PHE A 220 -21.38 2.51 0.26
CA PHE A 220 -20.83 1.50 1.16
C PHE A 220 -21.60 0.18 1.05
N LEU A 221 -20.86 -0.91 0.91
CA LEU A 221 -21.41 -2.26 0.88
C LEU A 221 -21.11 -3.03 2.18
N ARG A 222 -19.84 -3.06 2.58
CA ARG A 222 -19.38 -3.78 3.78
C ARG A 222 -17.96 -3.35 4.18
N GLN A 223 -17.52 -3.84 5.34
CA GLN A 223 -16.11 -3.66 5.77
C GLN A 223 -15.55 -4.95 6.36
N TRP A 224 -14.23 -5.08 6.30
CA TRP A 224 -13.48 -6.14 6.96
C TRP A 224 -12.55 -5.52 8.00
N THR A 225 -12.60 -6.07 9.21
CA THR A 225 -11.79 -5.63 10.36
C THR A 225 -11.00 -6.81 10.93
N GLY A 226 -10.01 -6.55 11.78
CA GLY A 226 -9.18 -7.62 12.35
C GLY A 226 -8.25 -8.28 11.35
N ILE A 227 -7.92 -7.59 10.26
CA ILE A 227 -7.07 -8.11 9.18
C ILE A 227 -5.64 -7.57 9.21
N GLY A 228 -5.32 -6.61 10.09
CA GLY A 228 -4.04 -5.90 10.15
C GLY A 228 -4.09 -4.55 9.45
N TYR A 229 -2.93 -4.06 9.01
CA TYR A 229 -2.76 -2.75 8.39
C TYR A 229 -2.68 -2.88 6.86
N PRO A 230 -3.72 -2.51 6.09
CA PRO A 230 -3.73 -2.65 4.64
C PRO A 230 -2.84 -1.59 3.97
N TYR A 231 -1.59 -1.96 3.67
CA TYR A 231 -0.67 -1.09 2.93
C TYR A 231 -0.85 -1.20 1.43
N GLY A 232 -0.95 -2.39 0.88
CA GLY A 232 -1.22 -2.63 -0.54
C GLY A 232 -2.29 -3.70 -0.72
N LEU A 233 -3.13 -3.53 -1.74
CA LEU A 233 -4.15 -4.51 -2.15
C LEU A 233 -3.94 -4.92 -3.61
N VAL A 234 -4.12 -6.20 -3.89
CA VAL A 234 -4.17 -6.76 -5.24
C VAL A 234 -5.34 -7.74 -5.31
N ILE A 235 -6.15 -7.64 -6.37
CA ILE A 235 -7.18 -8.64 -6.66
C ILE A 235 -6.59 -9.62 -7.69
N SER A 236 -6.47 -10.88 -7.30
CA SER A 236 -5.97 -11.93 -8.19
C SER A 236 -7.03 -12.38 -9.22
N PRO A 237 -6.65 -13.08 -10.30
CA PRO A 237 -7.59 -13.53 -11.34
C PRO A 237 -8.73 -14.42 -10.80
N ASP A 238 -8.50 -15.18 -9.72
CA ASP A 238 -9.51 -15.99 -9.02
C ASP A 238 -10.34 -15.16 -8.02
N GLN A 239 -10.11 -13.84 -8.00
CA GLN A 239 -10.85 -12.85 -7.20
C GLN A 239 -10.56 -12.92 -5.70
N HIS A 240 -9.47 -13.55 -5.28
CA HIS A 240 -8.99 -13.37 -3.92
C HIS A 240 -8.36 -11.98 -3.75
N VAL A 241 -8.46 -11.48 -2.53
CA VAL A 241 -7.84 -10.20 -2.15
C VAL A 241 -6.52 -10.48 -1.45
N TRP A 242 -5.44 -10.04 -2.06
CA TRP A 242 -4.12 -10.12 -1.49
C TRP A 242 -3.75 -8.79 -0.85
N MET A 243 -3.23 -8.84 0.35
CA MET A 243 -2.92 -7.65 1.15
C MET A 243 -1.49 -7.72 1.70
N THR A 244 -0.73 -6.66 1.52
CA THR A 244 0.44 -6.42 2.36
C THR A 244 -0.01 -5.85 3.69
N ASP A 245 0.32 -6.54 4.77
CA ASP A 245 0.12 -6.07 6.13
C ASP A 245 1.45 -5.49 6.65
N GLY A 246 1.68 -4.21 6.37
CA GLY A 246 2.94 -3.55 6.71
C GLY A 246 3.12 -3.28 8.20
N GLY A 247 2.08 -3.44 9.02
CA GLY A 247 2.19 -3.33 10.46
C GLY A 247 2.70 -4.60 11.14
N TYR A 248 2.49 -5.75 10.48
CA TYR A 248 2.94 -7.07 10.97
C TYR A 248 3.90 -7.76 10.02
N ASP A 249 4.32 -7.10 8.94
CA ASP A 249 5.32 -7.56 7.97
C ASP A 249 5.03 -8.92 7.37
N ARG A 250 3.81 -9.08 6.87
CA ARG A 250 3.31 -10.31 6.26
C ARG A 250 2.46 -10.02 5.03
N ILE A 251 2.27 -11.05 4.22
CA ILE A 251 1.34 -11.06 3.09
C ILE A 251 0.17 -11.95 3.46
N ILE A 252 -1.04 -11.47 3.23
CA ILE A 252 -2.29 -12.16 3.59
C ILE A 252 -3.11 -12.38 2.32
N GLU A 253 -3.70 -13.55 2.19
CA GLU A 253 -4.72 -13.89 1.20
C GLU A 253 -6.09 -13.97 1.89
N LEU A 254 -7.08 -13.25 1.33
CA LEU A 254 -8.45 -13.23 1.82
C LEU A 254 -9.40 -13.67 0.70
N ASP A 255 -10.50 -14.31 1.08
CA ASP A 255 -11.63 -14.49 0.17
C ASP A 255 -12.46 -13.20 0.03
N GLN A 256 -13.49 -13.25 -0.83
CA GLN A 256 -14.37 -12.10 -1.07
C GLN A 256 -15.28 -11.73 0.11
N GLU A 257 -15.37 -12.58 1.14
CA GLU A 257 -16.09 -12.34 2.39
C GLU A 257 -15.16 -11.74 3.47
N GLY A 258 -13.84 -11.66 3.20
CA GLY A 258 -12.83 -11.11 4.11
C GLY A 258 -12.28 -12.15 5.09
N LYS A 259 -12.54 -13.43 4.86
CA LYS A 259 -11.94 -14.51 5.63
C LYS A 259 -10.48 -14.68 5.20
N ILE A 260 -9.57 -14.69 6.14
CA ILE A 260 -8.16 -14.95 5.88
C ILE A 260 -7.98 -16.43 5.51
N LEU A 261 -7.52 -16.70 4.30
CA LEU A 261 -7.24 -18.01 3.76
C LEU A 261 -5.85 -18.50 4.18
N GLY A 262 -4.90 -17.59 4.30
CA GLY A 262 -3.56 -17.88 4.74
C GLY A 262 -2.67 -16.64 4.78
N ALA A 263 -1.44 -16.84 5.28
CA ALA A 263 -0.45 -15.76 5.31
C ALA A 263 0.98 -16.33 5.19
N PHE A 264 1.92 -15.49 4.75
CA PHE A 264 3.35 -15.76 4.83
C PHE A 264 4.13 -14.48 5.11
N GLY A 265 5.40 -14.63 5.49
CA GLY A 265 6.28 -13.54 5.87
C GLY A 265 6.36 -13.38 7.39
N GLU A 266 7.43 -12.73 7.81
CA GLU A 266 7.69 -12.41 9.21
C GLU A 266 8.55 -11.14 9.29
N PRO A 267 8.50 -10.39 10.40
CA PRO A 267 9.34 -9.21 10.58
C PRO A 267 10.84 -9.54 10.58
N GLY A 268 11.64 -8.68 9.99
CA GLY A 268 13.10 -8.77 10.07
C GLY A 268 13.84 -8.32 8.82
N HIS A 269 15.16 -8.59 8.80
CA HIS A 269 16.07 -8.10 7.77
C HIS A 269 16.69 -9.20 6.91
N GLN A 270 16.47 -10.49 7.27
CA GLN A 270 16.98 -11.61 6.48
C GLN A 270 16.16 -11.80 5.19
N PRO A 271 16.69 -12.44 4.15
CA PRO A 271 15.90 -12.82 2.99
C PRO A 271 14.64 -13.61 3.41
N GLY A 272 13.49 -13.20 2.89
CA GLY A 272 12.18 -13.76 3.26
C GLY A 272 11.49 -13.09 4.45
N GLN A 273 12.22 -12.36 5.28
CA GLN A 273 11.66 -11.46 6.28
C GLN A 273 11.36 -10.10 5.66
N MET A 274 10.54 -9.28 6.28
CA MET A 274 10.16 -7.95 5.79
C MET A 274 10.25 -6.92 6.91
N ALA A 275 10.52 -5.67 6.54
CA ALA A 275 10.42 -4.52 7.42
C ALA A 275 9.67 -3.42 6.66
N TRP A 276 8.40 -3.29 6.98
CA TRP A 276 7.43 -2.43 6.33
C TRP A 276 7.11 -2.90 4.90
N ALA A 277 6.47 -4.09 4.79
CA ALA A 277 5.91 -4.59 3.54
C ALA A 277 4.87 -3.60 2.99
N HIS A 278 5.17 -2.97 1.84
CA HIS A 278 4.41 -1.82 1.35
C HIS A 278 3.45 -2.19 0.23
N PHE A 279 3.89 -2.19 -1.02
CA PHE A 279 3.10 -2.67 -2.15
C PHE A 279 3.59 -4.02 -2.65
N MET A 280 2.69 -4.73 -3.32
CA MET A 280 3.00 -6.01 -3.94
C MET A 280 2.41 -6.11 -5.34
N ALA A 281 2.94 -7.03 -6.13
CA ALA A 281 2.39 -7.46 -7.39
C ALA A 281 2.44 -9.00 -7.49
N ILE A 282 1.54 -9.58 -8.27
CA ILE A 282 1.50 -11.01 -8.55
C ILE A 282 1.79 -11.22 -10.03
N GLY A 283 2.84 -11.95 -10.33
CA GLY A 283 3.22 -12.31 -11.69
C GLY A 283 2.30 -13.38 -12.30
N PRO A 284 2.36 -13.55 -13.62
CA PRO A 284 1.58 -14.58 -14.33
C PRO A 284 1.85 -16.01 -13.84
N ASP A 285 3.05 -16.27 -13.35
CA ASP A 285 3.51 -17.53 -12.75
C ASP A 285 3.18 -17.65 -11.25
N GLN A 286 2.39 -16.73 -10.73
CA GLN A 286 2.03 -16.58 -9.31
C GLN A 286 3.21 -16.21 -8.38
N THR A 287 4.34 -15.79 -8.93
CA THR A 287 5.41 -15.18 -8.10
C THR A 287 4.90 -13.86 -7.52
N ILE A 288 5.10 -13.68 -6.23
CA ILE A 288 4.74 -12.44 -5.51
C ILE A 288 5.99 -11.58 -5.38
N TYR A 289 5.89 -10.34 -5.84
CA TYR A 289 6.92 -9.32 -5.70
C TYR A 289 6.50 -8.32 -4.64
N VAL A 290 7.39 -7.97 -3.72
CA VAL A 290 7.11 -7.09 -2.58
C VAL A 290 8.12 -5.96 -2.50
N ALA A 291 7.64 -4.74 -2.34
CA ALA A 291 8.44 -3.58 -1.96
C ALA A 291 8.62 -3.58 -0.43
N ASP A 292 9.85 -3.79 0.02
CA ASP A 292 10.24 -3.93 1.43
C ASP A 292 11.00 -2.66 1.86
N VAL A 293 10.23 -1.65 2.36
CA VAL A 293 10.66 -0.25 2.46
C VAL A 293 11.90 -0.06 3.32
N LEU A 294 11.85 -0.47 4.59
CA LEU A 294 12.93 -0.22 5.55
C LEU A 294 14.14 -1.14 5.33
N ASN A 295 13.97 -2.19 4.54
CA ASN A 295 15.07 -3.03 4.10
C ASN A 295 15.71 -2.53 2.79
N TRP A 296 15.17 -1.48 2.17
CA TRP A 296 15.66 -0.88 0.93
C TRP A 296 15.83 -1.93 -0.17
N ARG A 297 14.85 -2.81 -0.33
CA ARG A 297 14.92 -3.90 -1.29
C ARG A 297 13.56 -4.28 -1.85
N PHE A 298 13.61 -4.98 -2.97
CA PHE A 298 12.47 -5.72 -3.50
C PHE A 298 12.74 -7.20 -3.35
N GLN A 299 11.73 -7.97 -3.01
CA GLN A 299 11.82 -9.42 -2.89
C GLN A 299 10.84 -10.11 -3.83
N ALA A 300 11.27 -11.25 -4.38
CA ALA A 300 10.42 -12.18 -5.12
C ALA A 300 10.17 -13.42 -4.26
N PHE A 301 8.93 -13.89 -4.23
CA PHE A 301 8.50 -15.07 -3.51
C PHE A 301 7.85 -16.03 -4.49
N ALA A 302 8.50 -17.16 -4.77
CA ALA A 302 7.96 -18.20 -5.63
C ALA A 302 7.01 -19.11 -4.87
N ARG A 303 5.93 -19.53 -5.53
CA ARG A 303 5.01 -20.51 -4.99
C ARG A 303 5.65 -21.89 -4.94
N THR A 304 5.47 -22.59 -3.83
CA THR A 304 6.00 -23.96 -3.61
C THR A 304 4.84 -24.92 -3.32
N ALA A 305 5.15 -26.19 -3.09
CA ALA A 305 4.15 -27.14 -2.60
C ALA A 305 3.67 -26.74 -1.21
N PRO A 306 2.38 -26.96 -0.86
CA PRO A 306 1.85 -26.70 0.48
C PRO A 306 2.63 -27.44 1.56
N THR A 307 2.93 -26.76 2.66
CA THR A 307 3.72 -27.34 3.76
C THR A 307 2.85 -27.98 4.85
N GLY A 308 1.54 -27.70 4.85
CA GLY A 308 0.62 -28.09 5.93
C GLY A 308 0.90 -27.39 7.27
N ARG A 309 1.77 -26.40 7.28
CA ARG A 309 2.11 -25.64 8.49
C ARG A 309 1.11 -24.51 8.73
N MET A 310 1.06 -24.05 9.98
CA MET A 310 0.43 -22.78 10.31
C MET A 310 1.48 -21.68 10.19
N ALA A 311 1.06 -20.51 9.71
CA ALA A 311 1.93 -19.34 9.66
C ALA A 311 2.39 -19.05 11.09
N LYS A 312 3.68 -18.77 11.24
CA LYS A 312 4.23 -18.39 12.54
C LYS A 312 3.62 -17.04 12.91
N TYR A 313 2.71 -17.06 13.85
CA TYR A 313 2.27 -15.86 14.50
C TYR A 313 3.33 -15.47 15.53
N ILE A 314 4.07 -14.43 15.26
CA ILE A 314 4.85 -13.74 16.27
C ILE A 314 4.01 -12.52 16.63
N PRO A 315 3.47 -12.40 17.87
CA PRO A 315 3.02 -11.12 18.35
C PRO A 315 4.23 -10.21 18.23
N SER A 316 4.23 -9.30 17.26
CA SER A 316 5.22 -8.25 17.27
C SER A 316 5.07 -7.57 18.62
N ALA A 317 6.05 -7.73 19.51
CA ALA A 317 6.19 -6.73 20.54
C ALA A 317 6.05 -5.42 19.78
N ARG A 318 4.94 -4.70 20.03
CA ARG A 318 4.72 -3.40 19.40
C ARG A 318 6.06 -2.71 19.39
N MET A 319 6.71 -2.60 18.25
CA MET A 319 7.62 -1.51 18.08
C MET A 319 6.72 -0.30 18.16
N PHE A 320 6.53 0.19 19.38
CA PHE A 320 6.07 1.52 19.61
C PHE A 320 7.13 2.41 18.96
N TRP A 321 6.94 2.68 17.69
CA TRP A 321 7.24 4.01 17.23
C TRP A 321 6.29 4.85 18.05
N GLY A 322 6.80 5.31 19.19
CA GLY A 322 6.10 6.28 19.99
C GLY A 322 5.56 7.27 19.02
N SER A 323 4.29 7.64 19.19
CA SER A 323 3.68 8.73 18.45
C SER A 323 4.79 9.75 18.20
N ALA A 324 5.38 9.72 16.98
CA ALA A 324 6.27 10.77 16.59
C ALA A 324 5.43 12.02 16.76
N PRO A 325 5.83 12.94 17.64
CA PRO A 325 5.15 14.23 17.69
C PRO A 325 5.15 14.67 16.23
N SER A 326 4.06 15.25 15.78
CA SER A 326 3.90 15.85 14.46
C SER A 326 5.05 16.85 14.25
N VAL A 327 6.22 16.32 13.99
CA VAL A 327 7.39 17.08 13.57
C VAL A 327 7.10 17.35 12.11
N GLY A 328 6.60 18.55 11.87
CA GLY A 328 6.55 19.08 10.54
C GLY A 328 7.91 18.82 9.90
N TRP A 329 7.92 18.08 8.81
CA TRP A 329 9.07 17.91 7.95
C TRP A 329 9.42 19.28 7.37
N ALA A 330 10.09 20.11 8.19
CA ALA A 330 10.78 21.28 7.68
C ALA A 330 11.95 20.76 6.85
N SER A 331 11.86 20.94 5.55
CA SER A 331 12.91 20.73 4.58
C SER A 331 14.21 21.40 5.07
N ARG A 332 15.16 20.63 5.57
CA ARG A 332 16.55 21.09 5.64
C ARG A 332 17.15 20.93 4.24
N GLN A 333 16.94 21.95 3.42
CA GLN A 333 17.80 22.18 2.26
C GLN A 333 19.17 22.61 2.80
N THR A 334 20.11 21.68 2.83
CA THR A 334 21.51 22.03 2.96
C THR A 334 21.99 22.45 1.57
N VAL A 335 21.98 23.75 1.32
CA VAL A 335 22.66 24.33 0.15
C VAL A 335 24.17 24.16 0.35
N ILE A 336 24.79 23.30 -0.45
CA ILE A 336 26.24 23.22 -0.55
C ILE A 336 26.64 24.26 -1.61
N PRO A 337 27.43 25.30 -1.27
CA PRO A 337 27.90 26.22 -2.28
C PRO A 337 29.01 25.57 -3.12
N PHE A 338 28.81 25.57 -4.44
CA PHE A 338 29.89 25.28 -5.38
C PHE A 338 30.98 26.34 -5.26
N LYS A 339 32.22 25.89 -5.06
CA LYS A 339 33.45 26.59 -5.45
C LYS A 339 34.11 25.85 -6.60
#